data_cdb74e957613fa2296029439f75c6286
#
_entry.id   cdb74e957613fa2296029439f75c6286
#
_cell.length_a   1.000
_cell.length_b   1.000
_cell.length_c   1.000
_cell.angle_alpha   90.00
_cell.angle_beta   90.00
_cell.angle_gamma   90.00
#
_symmetry.space_group_name_H-M   'P 1'
#
loop_
_entity.id
_entity.type
_entity.pdbx_description
1 polymer ?
#
loop_
_entity_poly.entity_id
_entity_poly.type
_entity_poly.pdbx_seq_one_letter_code
_entity_poly.pdbx_strand_id
1 'polypeptide(L)'
;MNRRCFTLVAASLMALSSQAQQVDFNIASRKAAEVTALNFTPVGVKQGNTYQFALGGLEITLDAPVKDQIIKSNWFKQGIQLGDRLTSDGIVVYPSKGDNAQLRITIRGLKPGHHSLLAYHNIVDGLTGNIPSIQVSREKEQITTMKKGKKRIQQKSMMQEILAQDIKQTVREMKASQSGQSYIEFDVTDDQPVVIHYQLQGVDNANNTLTINGLVFDKANPKATALNPYPADDDLHVNAEGGKVVLRWQAGEGAKQHLIYIGQRADQLKKVATTEEAAFEATSLSS
;
A
#
# COMPACT_ATOMS: atom_id res chain seq x y z
N MET A 1 40.86 2.80 -14.08
CA MET A 1 39.61 3.51 -14.44
C MET A 1 38.52 3.06 -13.46
N ASN A 2 38.33 3.82 -12.38
CA ASN A 2 37.29 3.49 -11.35
C ASN A 2 35.94 4.02 -11.85
N ARG A 3 35.07 3.12 -12.30
CA ARG A 3 33.68 3.45 -12.64
C ARG A 3 32.92 3.62 -11.32
N ARG A 4 32.50 4.83 -11.02
CA ARG A 4 31.61 5.12 -9.88
C ARG A 4 30.17 5.13 -10.41
N CYS A 5 29.33 4.28 -9.82
CA CYS A 5 27.89 4.29 -10.08
C CYS A 5 27.25 5.52 -9.42
N PHE A 6 26.38 6.20 -10.15
CA PHE A 6 25.50 7.22 -9.61
C PHE A 6 24.14 6.60 -9.37
N THR A 7 23.66 6.63 -8.14
CA THR A 7 22.29 6.25 -7.82
C THR A 7 21.45 7.51 -7.78
N LEU A 8 20.54 7.63 -8.71
CA LEU A 8 19.54 8.69 -8.72
C LEU A 8 18.33 8.22 -7.91
N VAL A 9 18.13 8.80 -6.76
CA VAL A 9 16.94 8.53 -5.93
C VAL A 9 16.08 9.78 -5.91
N ALA A 10 14.92 9.72 -6.54
CA ALA A 10 13.87 10.72 -6.36
C ALA A 10 13.27 10.51 -4.99
N ALA A 11 13.84 11.13 -3.96
CA ALA A 11 13.34 11.04 -2.60
C ALA A 11 12.31 12.13 -2.34
N SER A 12 11.06 11.75 -2.17
CA SER A 12 10.15 12.48 -1.29
C SER A 12 10.73 12.45 0.13
N LEU A 13 10.60 13.54 0.88
CA LEU A 13 11.11 13.68 2.24
C LEU A 13 10.67 12.49 3.07
N MET A 14 11.56 11.51 3.27
CA MET A 14 11.33 10.40 4.18
C MET A 14 12.13 10.66 5.44
N ALA A 15 11.43 10.75 6.57
CA ALA A 15 11.98 10.40 7.86
C ALA A 15 12.67 9.03 7.72
N LEU A 16 13.81 8.87 8.38
CA LEU A 16 14.66 7.67 8.43
C LEU A 16 13.84 6.38 8.23
N SER A 17 13.96 5.81 7.05
CA SER A 17 13.17 4.66 6.63
C SER A 17 13.55 3.42 7.44
N SER A 18 12.67 3.02 8.35
CA SER A 18 12.47 1.59 8.53
C SER A 18 12.13 1.04 7.13
N GLN A 19 12.79 -0.02 6.69
CA GLN A 19 12.41 -0.68 5.44
C GLN A 19 10.90 -0.89 5.47
N ALA A 20 10.21 -0.47 4.41
CA ALA A 20 8.76 -0.62 4.32
C ALA A 20 8.38 -2.07 4.64
N GLN A 21 7.56 -2.27 5.65
CA GLN A 21 7.11 -3.59 6.03
C GLN A 21 6.08 -4.04 5.01
N GLN A 22 6.36 -5.15 4.31
CA GLN A 22 5.57 -5.62 3.17
C GLN A 22 5.10 -7.05 3.40
N VAL A 23 3.83 -7.29 3.19
CA VAL A 23 3.18 -8.60 3.30
C VAL A 23 2.62 -9.02 1.96
N ASP A 24 2.89 -10.26 1.60
CA ASP A 24 2.25 -10.96 0.49
C ASP A 24 1.35 -12.08 1.06
N PHE A 25 0.07 -12.02 0.78
CA PHE A 25 -0.90 -13.00 1.25
C PHE A 25 -0.96 -14.20 0.31
N ASN A 26 -0.25 -15.24 0.67
CA ASN A 26 -0.05 -16.39 -0.17
C ASN A 26 -1.14 -17.46 -0.03
N ILE A 27 -1.36 -18.18 -1.11
CA ILE A 27 -2.13 -19.43 -1.06
C ILE A 27 -1.45 -20.45 -0.13
N ALA A 28 -2.16 -20.85 0.93
CA ALA A 28 -1.61 -21.70 1.99
C ALA A 28 -1.19 -23.11 1.53
N SER A 29 -1.65 -23.57 0.36
CA SER A 29 -1.34 -24.90 -0.18
C SER A 29 -0.05 -24.95 -1.00
N ARG A 30 0.67 -23.84 -1.16
CA ARG A 30 1.91 -23.72 -1.93
C ARG A 30 3.09 -23.34 -1.06
N LYS A 31 4.30 -23.65 -1.52
CA LYS A 31 5.53 -23.19 -0.88
C LYS A 31 5.70 -21.69 -1.10
N ALA A 32 6.04 -20.96 -0.05
CA ALA A 32 6.23 -19.51 -0.14
C ALA A 32 7.21 -19.11 -1.27
N ALA A 33 8.32 -19.80 -1.43
CA ALA A 33 9.30 -19.53 -2.49
C ALA A 33 8.74 -19.60 -3.93
N GLU A 34 7.62 -20.28 -4.14
CA GLU A 34 6.97 -20.39 -5.45
C GLU A 34 6.03 -19.23 -5.76
N VAL A 35 5.43 -18.64 -4.74
CA VAL A 35 4.30 -17.72 -4.86
C VAL A 35 4.55 -16.32 -4.28
N THR A 36 5.55 -16.14 -3.41
CA THR A 36 5.82 -14.85 -2.78
C THR A 36 6.53 -13.88 -3.72
N ALA A 37 6.08 -12.65 -3.74
CA ALA A 37 6.73 -11.53 -4.43
C ALA A 37 8.10 -11.22 -3.80
N LEU A 38 9.02 -10.72 -4.61
CA LEU A 38 10.36 -10.34 -4.15
C LEU A 38 10.27 -9.23 -3.09
N ASN A 39 11.04 -9.36 -2.02
CA ASN A 39 11.10 -8.43 -0.88
C ASN A 39 9.83 -8.35 -0.02
N PHE A 40 8.85 -9.24 -0.22
CA PHE A 40 7.68 -9.34 0.62
C PHE A 40 7.81 -10.47 1.65
N THR A 41 7.22 -10.26 2.83
CA THR A 41 7.08 -11.30 3.84
C THR A 41 5.88 -12.19 3.51
N PRO A 42 6.07 -13.51 3.33
CA PRO A 42 4.96 -14.40 3.00
C PRO A 42 4.05 -14.64 4.20
N VAL A 43 2.75 -14.55 3.98
CA VAL A 43 1.72 -14.90 4.97
C VAL A 43 0.71 -15.86 4.33
N GLY A 44 0.88 -17.15 4.60
CA GLY A 44 -0.04 -18.18 4.14
C GLY A 44 -1.29 -18.25 5.00
N VAL A 45 -2.44 -17.86 4.47
CA VAL A 45 -3.72 -17.80 5.19
C VAL A 45 -4.56 -19.05 4.92
N LYS A 46 -4.90 -19.79 5.97
CA LYS A 46 -5.88 -20.89 5.91
C LYS A 46 -7.30 -20.32 6.02
N GLN A 47 -8.28 -21.15 5.66
CA GLN A 47 -9.68 -20.76 5.82
C GLN A 47 -10.03 -20.55 7.30
N GLY A 48 -10.71 -19.45 7.61
CA GLY A 48 -11.18 -19.09 8.95
C GLY A 48 -11.91 -17.75 8.92
N ASN A 49 -12.33 -17.27 10.08
CA ASN A 49 -12.90 -15.92 10.22
C ASN A 49 -11.92 -14.93 10.85
N THR A 50 -10.85 -15.42 11.46
CA THR A 50 -9.80 -14.60 12.09
C THR A 50 -8.44 -15.20 11.79
N TYR A 51 -7.45 -14.35 11.54
CA TYR A 51 -6.07 -14.73 11.31
C TYR A 51 -5.11 -13.70 11.94
N GLN A 52 -4.04 -14.17 12.59
CA GLN A 52 -3.05 -13.31 13.25
C GLN A 52 -1.64 -13.63 12.76
N PHE A 53 -0.81 -12.61 12.59
CA PHE A 53 0.59 -12.75 12.23
C PHE A 53 1.41 -11.55 12.72
N ALA A 54 2.72 -11.73 12.79
CA ALA A 54 3.67 -10.66 13.13
C ALA A 54 4.44 -10.20 11.88
N LEU A 55 4.74 -8.91 11.82
CA LEU A 55 5.50 -8.29 10.73
C LEU A 55 6.39 -7.17 11.29
N GLY A 56 7.71 -7.41 11.38
CA GLY A 56 8.69 -6.38 11.74
C GLY A 56 8.38 -5.63 13.04
N GLY A 57 7.86 -6.31 14.05
CA GLY A 57 7.48 -5.72 15.35
C GLY A 57 6.00 -5.27 15.41
N LEU A 58 5.26 -5.36 14.31
CA LEU A 58 3.80 -5.20 14.31
C LEU A 58 3.11 -6.54 14.59
N GLU A 59 2.01 -6.49 15.32
CA GLU A 59 1.06 -7.59 15.45
C GLU A 59 -0.18 -7.22 14.63
N ILE A 60 -0.52 -8.05 13.66
CA ILE A 60 -1.62 -7.79 12.73
C ILE A 60 -2.68 -8.88 12.90
N THR A 61 -3.92 -8.46 13.10
CA THR A 61 -5.08 -9.35 13.12
C THR A 61 -5.99 -8.98 11.95
N LEU A 62 -6.33 -9.97 11.14
CA LEU A 62 -7.36 -9.90 10.12
C LEU A 62 -8.60 -10.61 10.66
N ASP A 63 -9.75 -10.00 10.56
CA ASP A 63 -10.99 -10.69 10.86
C ASP A 63 -12.14 -10.23 9.95
N ALA A 64 -13.07 -11.17 9.71
CA ALA A 64 -14.33 -10.92 9.02
C ALA A 64 -15.41 -10.62 10.09
N PRO A 65 -15.76 -9.32 10.31
CA PRO A 65 -16.58 -8.92 11.46
C PRO A 65 -18.06 -9.28 11.32
N VAL A 66 -18.51 -9.60 10.11
CA VAL A 66 -19.90 -9.98 9.84
C VAL A 66 -20.07 -11.49 10.05
N LYS A 67 -21.18 -11.87 10.65
CA LYS A 67 -21.50 -13.27 10.94
C LYS A 67 -21.48 -14.11 9.65
N ASP A 68 -20.95 -15.33 9.76
CA ASP A 68 -20.88 -16.34 8.69
C ASP A 68 -20.00 -15.92 7.48
N GLN A 69 -19.24 -14.83 7.57
CA GLN A 69 -18.19 -14.50 6.60
C GLN A 69 -16.93 -15.30 6.89
N ILE A 70 -16.22 -15.66 5.82
CA ILE A 70 -14.96 -16.39 5.92
C ILE A 70 -13.85 -15.69 5.14
N ILE A 71 -12.64 -15.72 5.69
CA ILE A 71 -11.40 -15.36 5.00
C ILE A 71 -10.77 -16.66 4.50
N LYS A 72 -10.39 -16.69 3.23
CA LYS A 72 -9.72 -17.83 2.61
C LYS A 72 -8.69 -17.33 1.60
N SER A 73 -7.52 -17.96 1.55
CA SER A 73 -6.59 -17.70 0.46
C SER A 73 -7.03 -18.37 -0.84
N ASN A 74 -6.83 -17.68 -1.94
CA ASN A 74 -7.08 -18.20 -3.29
C ASN A 74 -6.00 -17.69 -4.25
N TRP A 75 -5.92 -18.23 -5.48
CA TRP A 75 -4.88 -17.91 -6.42
C TRP A 75 -5.29 -18.05 -7.89
N PHE A 76 -4.64 -17.27 -8.74
CA PHE A 76 -4.70 -17.36 -10.19
C PHE A 76 -3.38 -17.98 -10.70
N LYS A 77 -3.40 -19.29 -10.92
CA LYS A 77 -2.20 -20.07 -11.28
C LYS A 77 -1.44 -19.50 -12.47
N GLN A 78 -2.13 -19.03 -13.51
CA GLN A 78 -1.49 -18.50 -14.72
C GLN A 78 -0.71 -17.22 -14.43
N GLY A 79 -1.20 -16.33 -13.58
CA GLY A 79 -0.49 -15.12 -13.19
C GLY A 79 0.83 -15.44 -12.48
N ILE A 80 0.82 -16.37 -11.52
CA ILE A 80 2.03 -16.86 -10.85
C ILE A 80 3.03 -17.43 -11.88
N GLN A 81 2.57 -18.22 -12.84
CA GLN A 81 3.43 -18.80 -13.88
C GLN A 81 4.04 -17.77 -14.82
N LEU A 82 3.37 -16.62 -15.02
CA LEU A 82 3.83 -15.50 -15.83
C LEU A 82 4.67 -14.49 -15.05
N GLY A 83 4.93 -14.74 -13.74
CA GLY A 83 5.87 -13.99 -12.93
C GLY A 83 5.24 -12.93 -12.02
N ASP A 84 3.93 -12.67 -12.09
CA ASP A 84 3.26 -11.84 -11.10
C ASP A 84 2.89 -12.68 -9.88
N ARG A 85 3.64 -12.48 -8.81
CA ARG A 85 3.46 -13.21 -7.56
C ARG A 85 2.66 -12.40 -6.53
N LEU A 86 2.67 -11.07 -6.62
CA LEU A 86 2.00 -10.21 -5.63
C LEU A 86 0.49 -10.20 -5.80
N THR A 87 0.01 -10.11 -7.04
CA THR A 87 -1.42 -9.89 -7.31
C THR A 87 -2.12 -11.11 -7.92
N SER A 88 -1.41 -12.24 -8.04
CA SER A 88 -1.96 -13.50 -8.55
C SER A 88 -2.38 -14.50 -7.47
N ASP A 89 -2.17 -14.18 -6.20
CA ASP A 89 -2.82 -14.83 -5.06
C ASP A 89 -3.18 -13.79 -3.99
N GLY A 90 -3.81 -14.22 -2.91
CA GLY A 90 -4.24 -13.31 -1.86
C GLY A 90 -5.29 -13.91 -0.95
N ILE A 91 -5.75 -13.12 0.00
CA ILE A 91 -6.92 -13.41 0.80
C ILE A 91 -8.18 -12.90 0.12
N VAL A 92 -9.23 -13.71 0.19
CA VAL A 92 -10.56 -13.38 -0.29
C VAL A 92 -11.54 -13.52 0.88
N VAL A 93 -12.30 -12.46 1.14
CA VAL A 93 -13.40 -12.50 2.09
C VAL A 93 -14.67 -12.85 1.33
N TYR A 94 -15.26 -13.98 1.69
CA TYR A 94 -16.53 -14.46 1.13
C TYR A 94 -17.66 -14.05 2.07
N PRO A 95 -18.64 -13.27 1.59
CA PRO A 95 -19.77 -12.87 2.42
C PRO A 95 -20.74 -14.04 2.63
N SER A 96 -21.54 -13.94 3.67
CA SER A 96 -22.77 -14.71 3.78
C SER A 96 -23.77 -14.24 2.70
N LYS A 97 -24.77 -15.06 2.43
CA LYS A 97 -25.78 -14.77 1.39
C LYS A 97 -26.50 -13.43 1.67
N GLY A 98 -26.39 -12.49 0.76
CA GLY A 98 -27.07 -11.20 0.84
C GLY A 98 -26.27 -10.07 1.52
N ASP A 99 -25.10 -10.37 2.08
CA ASP A 99 -24.23 -9.38 2.72
C ASP A 99 -23.08 -8.94 1.79
N ASN A 100 -22.51 -7.78 2.07
CA ASN A 100 -21.25 -7.34 1.49
C ASN A 100 -20.07 -7.85 2.30
N ALA A 101 -19.00 -8.26 1.62
CA ALA A 101 -17.77 -8.64 2.29
C ALA A 101 -17.15 -7.47 3.06
N GLN A 102 -16.72 -7.76 4.28
CA GLN A 102 -16.02 -6.81 5.14
C GLN A 102 -14.78 -7.48 5.74
N LEU A 103 -13.69 -6.76 5.77
CA LEU A 103 -12.47 -7.16 6.45
C LEU A 103 -12.08 -6.06 7.44
N ARG A 104 -11.79 -6.46 8.66
CA ARG A 104 -11.19 -5.60 9.68
C ARG A 104 -9.73 -5.99 9.86
N ILE A 105 -8.85 -5.01 9.80
CA ILE A 105 -7.42 -5.15 10.07
C ILE A 105 -7.10 -4.38 11.35
N THR A 106 -6.69 -5.09 12.38
CA THR A 106 -6.22 -4.49 13.64
C THR A 106 -4.69 -4.55 13.66
N ILE A 107 -4.05 -3.40 13.83
CA ILE A 107 -2.60 -3.24 13.81
C ILE A 107 -2.16 -2.75 15.19
N ARG A 108 -1.25 -3.49 15.84
CA ARG A 108 -0.61 -3.12 17.12
C ARG A 108 0.87 -2.89 16.90
N GLY A 109 1.47 -2.04 17.70
CA GLY A 109 2.91 -1.77 17.69
C GLY A 109 3.36 -0.68 16.72
N LEU A 110 2.44 0.01 16.01
CA LEU A 110 2.77 1.23 15.29
C LEU A 110 3.24 2.29 16.28
N LYS A 111 4.30 2.99 15.95
CA LYS A 111 4.82 4.09 16.77
C LYS A 111 3.99 5.35 16.53
N PRO A 112 3.91 6.29 17.52
CA PRO A 112 3.33 7.60 17.25
C PRO A 112 4.00 8.28 16.06
N GLY A 113 3.21 8.81 15.14
CA GLY A 113 3.68 9.44 13.92
C GLY A 113 2.69 9.33 12.77
N HIS A 114 3.11 9.81 11.62
CA HIS A 114 2.38 9.71 10.36
C HIS A 114 2.69 8.38 9.68
N HIS A 115 1.67 7.63 9.31
CA HIS A 115 1.76 6.32 8.68
C HIS A 115 0.95 6.26 7.39
N SER A 116 1.34 5.34 6.53
CA SER A 116 0.57 5.00 5.34
C SER A 116 0.38 3.49 5.21
N LEU A 117 -0.69 3.11 4.53
CA LEU A 117 -0.99 1.72 4.17
C LEU A 117 -1.45 1.66 2.72
N LEU A 118 -0.68 0.94 1.91
CA LEU A 118 -1.04 0.56 0.55
C LEU A 118 -1.53 -0.89 0.57
N ALA A 119 -2.70 -1.16 -0.03
CA ALA A 119 -3.19 -2.52 -0.25
C ALA A 119 -3.50 -2.75 -1.72
N TYR A 120 -3.29 -3.99 -2.18
CA TYR A 120 -3.56 -4.42 -3.56
C TYR A 120 -4.86 -5.22 -3.62
N HIS A 121 -5.68 -4.95 -4.65
CA HIS A 121 -7.05 -5.47 -4.79
C HIS A 121 -7.26 -6.07 -6.18
N ASN A 122 -6.63 -7.22 -6.43
CA ASN A 122 -6.77 -7.95 -7.69
C ASN A 122 -7.49 -9.28 -7.43
N ILE A 123 -8.71 -9.39 -7.91
CA ILE A 123 -9.55 -10.58 -7.72
C ILE A 123 -8.95 -11.74 -8.51
N VAL A 124 -8.60 -12.80 -7.81
CA VAL A 124 -8.01 -14.03 -8.39
C VAL A 124 -9.06 -14.99 -8.94
N ASP A 125 -10.29 -14.87 -8.48
CA ASP A 125 -11.44 -15.56 -9.04
C ASP A 125 -11.78 -14.98 -10.42
N GLY A 126 -12.26 -15.78 -11.36
CA GLY A 126 -12.63 -15.32 -12.69
C GLY A 126 -13.99 -14.65 -12.72
N LEU A 127 -14.18 -13.62 -11.91
CA LEU A 127 -15.45 -12.89 -11.85
C LEU A 127 -15.68 -12.07 -13.12
N THR A 128 -16.94 -11.95 -13.52
CA THR A 128 -17.41 -11.16 -14.65
C THR A 128 -18.57 -10.27 -14.22
N GLY A 129 -18.79 -9.16 -14.92
CA GLY A 129 -19.85 -8.22 -14.61
C GLY A 129 -19.42 -7.08 -13.68
N ASN A 130 -20.35 -6.48 -12.99
CA ASN A 130 -20.10 -5.33 -12.13
C ASN A 130 -19.42 -5.78 -10.83
N ILE A 131 -18.30 -5.15 -10.52
CA ILE A 131 -17.53 -5.42 -9.31
C ILE A 131 -17.70 -4.23 -8.36
N PRO A 132 -18.20 -4.47 -7.13
CA PRO A 132 -18.37 -3.41 -6.16
C PRO A 132 -17.04 -2.71 -5.82
N SER A 133 -17.10 -1.40 -5.59
CA SER A 133 -15.96 -0.65 -5.09
C SER A 133 -15.74 -0.90 -3.60
N ILE A 134 -14.55 -0.56 -3.12
CA ILE A 134 -14.17 -0.68 -1.72
C ILE A 134 -14.18 0.72 -1.08
N GLN A 135 -14.71 0.80 0.13
CA GLN A 135 -14.50 1.90 1.06
C GLN A 135 -13.52 1.45 2.14
N VAL A 136 -12.58 2.32 2.49
CA VAL A 136 -11.66 2.13 3.61
C VAL A 136 -11.95 3.18 4.67
N SER A 137 -12.14 2.74 5.90
CA SER A 137 -12.32 3.60 7.07
C SER A 137 -11.49 3.11 8.24
N ARG A 138 -11.25 3.99 9.23
CA ARG A 138 -10.66 3.60 10.50
C ARG A 138 -11.58 3.91 11.67
N GLU A 139 -11.42 3.17 12.75
CA GLU A 139 -12.01 3.52 14.03
C GLU A 139 -11.23 4.66 14.68
N LYS A 140 -11.94 5.67 15.13
CA LYS A 140 -11.38 6.84 15.82
C LYS A 140 -12.18 7.17 17.05
N GLU A 141 -11.51 7.37 18.17
CA GLU A 141 -12.16 7.85 19.37
C GLU A 141 -12.60 9.30 19.19
N GLN A 142 -13.85 9.58 19.44
CA GLN A 142 -14.42 10.93 19.48
C GLN A 142 -14.78 11.28 20.92
N ILE A 143 -14.24 12.39 21.40
CA ILE A 143 -14.57 12.95 22.71
C ILE A 143 -15.54 14.11 22.53
N THR A 144 -16.78 13.91 22.96
CA THR A 144 -17.80 14.96 22.95
C THR A 144 -17.96 15.55 24.36
N THR A 145 -17.79 16.85 24.49
CA THR A 145 -18.01 17.56 25.77
C THR A 145 -19.43 18.10 25.81
N MET A 146 -20.25 17.56 26.69
CA MET A 146 -21.61 18.04 26.92
C MET A 146 -21.69 18.83 28.23
N LYS A 147 -22.51 19.90 28.24
CA LYS A 147 -22.87 20.62 29.47
C LYS A 147 -24.13 19.99 30.05
N LYS A 148 -24.03 19.46 31.28
CA LYS A 148 -25.21 19.03 32.06
C LYS A 148 -25.32 19.93 33.30
N GLY A 149 -26.09 21.00 33.20
CA GLY A 149 -26.12 22.06 34.19
C GLY A 149 -24.78 22.80 34.30
N LYS A 150 -24.20 22.91 35.49
CA LYS A 150 -22.87 23.52 35.71
C LYS A 150 -21.69 22.56 35.48
N LYS A 151 -21.93 21.27 35.22
CA LYS A 151 -20.88 20.27 35.00
C LYS A 151 -20.62 20.07 33.52
N ARG A 152 -19.34 19.95 33.15
CA ARG A 152 -18.89 19.46 31.85
C ARG A 152 -18.68 17.95 31.96
N ILE A 153 -19.31 17.19 31.09
CA ILE A 153 -19.17 15.72 31.03
C ILE A 153 -18.53 15.42 29.67
N GLN A 154 -17.44 14.67 29.69
CA GLN A 154 -16.84 14.13 28.47
C GLN A 154 -17.46 12.76 28.20
N GLN A 155 -17.99 12.57 27.01
CA GLN A 155 -18.47 11.28 26.52
C GLN A 155 -17.53 10.83 25.41
N LYS A 156 -16.97 9.63 25.57
CA LYS A 156 -16.16 8.95 24.56
C LYS A 156 -17.08 8.06 23.71
N SER A 157 -16.93 8.15 22.41
CA SER A 157 -17.59 7.27 21.45
C SER A 157 -16.62 6.91 20.34
N MET A 158 -16.80 5.72 19.75
CA MET A 158 -16.05 5.34 18.54
C MET A 158 -16.83 5.79 17.31
N MET A 159 -16.13 6.36 16.35
CA MET A 159 -16.66 6.72 15.03
C MET A 159 -15.80 6.10 13.94
N GLN A 160 -16.37 5.92 12.78
CA GLN A 160 -15.62 5.55 11.59
C GLN A 160 -15.24 6.81 10.79
N GLU A 161 -13.95 7.03 10.60
CA GLU A 161 -13.39 8.05 9.74
C GLU A 161 -13.13 7.43 8.36
N ILE A 162 -13.78 7.92 7.30
CA ILE A 162 -13.53 7.44 5.94
C ILE A 162 -12.18 7.98 5.48
N LEU A 163 -11.28 7.08 5.11
CA LEU A 163 -9.94 7.40 4.63
C LEU A 163 -9.85 7.34 3.10
N ALA A 164 -10.59 6.42 2.47
CA ALA A 164 -10.68 6.32 1.01
C ALA A 164 -12.00 5.66 0.60
N GLN A 165 -12.48 5.97 -0.60
CA GLN A 165 -13.73 5.41 -1.15
C GLN A 165 -13.62 5.24 -2.67
N ASP A 166 -14.59 4.56 -3.27
CA ASP A 166 -14.68 4.28 -4.71
C ASP A 166 -13.45 3.54 -5.28
N ILE A 167 -12.78 2.77 -4.43
CA ILE A 167 -11.59 2.00 -4.81
C ILE A 167 -12.04 0.81 -5.65
N LYS A 168 -11.53 0.73 -6.87
CA LYS A 168 -11.85 -0.37 -7.80
C LYS A 168 -10.99 -1.60 -7.51
N GLN A 169 -11.61 -2.76 -7.48
CA GLN A 169 -10.92 -4.04 -7.60
C GLN A 169 -10.73 -4.37 -9.08
N THR A 170 -9.57 -4.89 -9.45
CA THR A 170 -9.31 -5.46 -10.78
C THR A 170 -9.51 -6.97 -10.76
N VAL A 171 -9.54 -7.61 -11.92
CA VAL A 171 -9.69 -9.07 -12.06
C VAL A 171 -8.54 -9.61 -12.87
N ARG A 172 -7.74 -10.48 -12.25
CA ARG A 172 -6.65 -11.23 -12.89
C ARG A 172 -5.69 -10.35 -13.71
N GLU A 173 -5.47 -9.11 -13.26
CA GLU A 173 -4.36 -8.31 -13.78
C GLU A 173 -3.03 -9.00 -13.44
N MET A 174 -2.12 -9.02 -14.42
CA MET A 174 -0.84 -9.75 -14.31
C MET A 174 0.34 -8.82 -14.01
N LYS A 175 0.06 -7.60 -13.56
CA LYS A 175 1.07 -6.63 -13.11
C LYS A 175 0.53 -5.86 -11.91
N ALA A 176 1.26 -5.87 -10.82
CA ALA A 176 0.89 -5.14 -9.60
C ALA A 176 0.62 -3.64 -9.86
N SER A 177 1.33 -3.02 -10.82
CA SER A 177 1.10 -1.62 -11.20
C SER A 177 -0.23 -1.35 -11.91
N GLN A 178 -0.89 -2.38 -12.41
CA GLN A 178 -2.19 -2.31 -13.10
C GLN A 178 -3.34 -2.81 -12.22
N SER A 179 -3.03 -3.42 -11.09
CA SER A 179 -4.02 -3.90 -10.14
C SER A 179 -4.71 -2.76 -9.39
N GLY A 180 -5.93 -3.01 -8.92
CA GLY A 180 -6.61 -2.10 -8.00
C GLY A 180 -5.78 -1.87 -6.75
N GLN A 181 -5.77 -0.63 -6.27
CA GLN A 181 -4.99 -0.25 -5.09
C GLN A 181 -5.77 0.71 -4.21
N SER A 182 -5.66 0.54 -2.89
CA SER A 182 -6.03 1.54 -1.92
C SER A 182 -4.77 2.08 -1.24
N TYR A 183 -4.67 3.39 -1.18
CA TYR A 183 -3.63 4.08 -0.42
C TYR A 183 -4.30 4.98 0.60
N ILE A 184 -3.96 4.82 1.86
CA ILE A 184 -4.47 5.61 2.96
C ILE A 184 -3.32 6.15 3.81
N GLU A 185 -3.53 7.32 4.38
CA GLU A 185 -2.63 7.95 5.35
C GLU A 185 -3.39 8.23 6.64
N PHE A 186 -2.71 8.08 7.77
CA PHE A 186 -3.30 8.30 9.08
C PHE A 186 -2.23 8.58 10.14
N ASP A 187 -2.61 9.36 11.14
CA ASP A 187 -1.74 9.67 12.27
C ASP A 187 -2.03 8.72 13.44
N VAL A 188 -0.96 8.25 14.07
CA VAL A 188 -0.99 7.50 15.32
C VAL A 188 -0.48 8.40 16.43
N THR A 189 -1.28 8.59 17.47
CA THR A 189 -0.98 9.52 18.58
C THR A 189 -0.51 8.81 19.84
N ASP A 190 -0.84 7.54 19.99
CA ASP A 190 -0.57 6.73 21.18
C ASP A 190 -0.32 5.26 20.80
N ASP A 191 -0.12 4.41 21.78
CA ASP A 191 0.14 2.97 21.59
C ASP A 191 -1.14 2.13 21.40
N GLN A 192 -2.30 2.77 21.16
CA GLN A 192 -3.55 2.04 20.92
C GLN A 192 -3.54 1.36 19.55
N PRO A 193 -4.26 0.23 19.41
CA PRO A 193 -4.37 -0.42 18.14
C PRO A 193 -5.03 0.48 17.10
N VAL A 194 -4.49 0.48 15.88
CA VAL A 194 -5.17 1.07 14.72
C VAL A 194 -6.08 0.02 14.11
N VAL A 195 -7.37 0.37 13.93
CA VAL A 195 -8.37 -0.53 13.36
C VAL A 195 -8.86 0.04 12.03
N ILE A 196 -8.56 -0.68 10.96
CA ILE A 196 -8.91 -0.31 9.57
C ILE A 196 -10.00 -1.28 9.08
N HIS A 197 -11.04 -0.74 8.47
CA HIS A 197 -12.11 -1.49 7.84
C HIS A 197 -12.06 -1.35 6.33
N TYR A 198 -12.10 -2.47 5.64
CA TYR A 198 -12.34 -2.58 4.20
C TYR A 198 -13.74 -3.11 4.01
N GLN A 199 -14.59 -2.38 3.29
CA GLN A 199 -15.98 -2.73 3.08
C GLN A 199 -16.37 -2.51 1.62
N LEU A 200 -17.05 -3.50 1.02
CA LEU A 200 -17.64 -3.34 -0.30
C LEU A 200 -18.81 -2.37 -0.27
N GLN A 201 -18.90 -1.54 -1.30
CA GLN A 201 -19.97 -0.56 -1.51
C GLN A 201 -20.84 -1.00 -2.68
N GLY A 202 -22.14 -0.88 -2.50
CA GLY A 202 -23.12 -1.32 -3.50
C GLY A 202 -23.45 -2.81 -3.37
N VAL A 203 -24.65 -3.16 -3.74
CA VAL A 203 -25.17 -4.53 -3.65
C VAL A 203 -25.36 -5.04 -5.06
N ASP A 204 -24.35 -5.73 -5.61
CA ASP A 204 -24.58 -6.64 -6.70
C ASP A 204 -24.34 -8.05 -6.17
N ASN A 205 -25.41 -8.85 -6.13
CA ASN A 205 -25.43 -10.15 -5.44
C ASN A 205 -24.48 -11.20 -6.05
N ALA A 206 -23.83 -10.93 -7.18
CA ALA A 206 -23.00 -11.90 -7.89
C ALA A 206 -21.50 -11.82 -7.51
N ASN A 207 -20.98 -10.64 -7.13
CA ASN A 207 -19.54 -10.39 -7.01
C ASN A 207 -19.17 -9.72 -5.66
N ASN A 208 -19.78 -10.15 -4.58
CA ASN A 208 -19.62 -9.52 -3.25
C ASN A 208 -18.34 -9.93 -2.50
N THR A 209 -17.30 -10.40 -3.19
CA THR A 209 -16.04 -10.80 -2.56
C THR A 209 -15.07 -9.64 -2.50
N LEU A 210 -14.39 -9.51 -1.37
CA LEU A 210 -13.31 -8.55 -1.16
C LEU A 210 -11.96 -9.28 -1.23
N THR A 211 -11.06 -8.83 -2.11
CA THR A 211 -9.71 -9.40 -2.23
C THR A 211 -8.66 -8.42 -1.73
N ILE A 212 -7.72 -8.92 -0.94
CA ILE A 212 -6.45 -8.25 -0.62
C ILE A 212 -5.29 -9.20 -0.93
N ASN A 213 -4.42 -8.79 -1.84
CA ASN A 213 -3.26 -9.58 -2.27
C ASN A 213 -2.04 -9.32 -1.38
N GLY A 214 -1.81 -8.08 -1.00
CA GLY A 214 -0.70 -7.69 -0.15
C GLY A 214 -0.89 -6.35 0.50
N LEU A 215 -0.07 -6.07 1.52
CA LEU A 215 -0.04 -4.81 2.27
C LEU A 215 1.38 -4.26 2.27
N VAL A 216 1.52 -2.94 2.15
CA VAL A 216 2.79 -2.23 2.30
C VAL A 216 2.59 -1.07 3.25
N PHE A 217 3.33 -1.08 4.37
CA PHE A 217 3.30 -0.02 5.38
C PHE A 217 4.34 1.05 5.06
N ASP A 218 4.03 2.30 5.39
CA ASP A 218 4.93 3.45 5.33
C ASP A 218 5.59 3.67 3.96
N LYS A 219 4.84 3.37 2.90
CA LYS A 219 5.24 3.65 1.52
C LYS A 219 4.74 5.02 1.10
N ALA A 220 5.57 5.74 0.33
CA ALA A 220 5.11 6.96 -0.33
C ALA A 220 3.93 6.69 -1.26
N ASN A 221 3.04 7.68 -1.38
CA ASN A 221 1.87 7.56 -2.25
C ASN A 221 2.29 7.22 -3.69
N PRO A 222 1.93 6.04 -4.22
CA PRO A 222 2.36 5.62 -5.55
C PRO A 222 1.82 6.53 -6.67
N LYS A 223 0.68 7.20 -6.44
CA LYS A 223 0.14 8.17 -7.40
C LYS A 223 0.83 9.51 -7.37
N ALA A 224 1.41 9.90 -6.22
CA ALA A 224 2.16 11.14 -6.05
C ALA A 224 3.66 10.98 -6.34
N THR A 225 4.14 9.76 -6.55
CA THR A 225 5.55 9.46 -6.81
C THR A 225 5.88 9.68 -8.29
N ALA A 226 7.07 10.22 -8.58
CA ALA A 226 7.60 10.26 -9.94
C ALA A 226 7.80 8.83 -10.46
N LEU A 227 7.36 8.59 -11.70
CA LEU A 227 7.42 7.29 -12.37
C LEU A 227 8.35 7.34 -13.56
N ASN A 228 8.79 6.18 -14.04
CA ASN A 228 9.56 6.03 -15.27
C ASN A 228 10.76 6.99 -15.33
N PRO A 229 11.70 6.92 -14.36
CA PRO A 229 12.86 7.80 -14.36
C PRO A 229 13.74 7.55 -15.60
N TYR A 230 14.31 8.62 -16.11
CA TYR A 230 15.40 8.59 -17.09
C TYR A 230 16.55 9.45 -16.57
N PRO A 231 17.77 8.95 -16.47
CA PRO A 231 18.15 7.54 -16.70
C PRO A 231 17.34 6.57 -15.87
N ALA A 232 17.20 5.33 -16.37
CA ALA A 232 16.49 4.29 -15.64
C ALA A 232 17.18 3.96 -14.30
N ASP A 233 16.46 3.40 -13.37
CA ASP A 233 17.02 2.93 -12.11
C ASP A 233 18.09 1.87 -12.40
N ASP A 234 19.23 1.96 -11.71
CA ASP A 234 20.43 1.12 -11.94
C ASP A 234 21.05 1.19 -13.34
N ASP A 235 20.78 2.23 -14.14
CA ASP A 235 21.42 2.41 -15.43
C ASP A 235 22.91 2.78 -15.27
N LEU A 236 23.78 1.83 -15.59
CA LEU A 236 25.25 1.97 -15.52
C LEU A 236 25.86 2.65 -16.76
N HIS A 237 25.05 2.95 -17.77
CA HIS A 237 25.51 3.46 -19.07
C HIS A 237 25.09 4.91 -19.32
N VAL A 238 24.82 5.64 -18.24
CA VAL A 238 24.45 7.06 -18.36
C VAL A 238 25.58 7.86 -18.95
N ASN A 239 25.33 8.48 -20.08
CA ASN A 239 26.31 9.40 -20.70
C ASN A 239 26.27 10.74 -19.94
N ALA A 240 27.34 11.03 -19.21
CA ALA A 240 27.54 12.27 -18.48
C ALA A 240 28.66 13.12 -19.11
N GLU A 241 28.77 13.15 -20.46
CA GLU A 241 29.78 13.97 -21.14
C GLU A 241 29.64 15.45 -20.76
N GLY A 242 30.75 16.03 -20.39
CA GLY A 242 30.80 17.41 -19.91
C GLY A 242 30.24 17.63 -18.52
N GLY A 243 30.05 16.56 -17.72
CA GLY A 243 29.51 16.65 -16.34
C GLY A 243 28.02 17.01 -16.27
N LYS A 244 27.28 16.75 -17.36
CA LYS A 244 25.85 17.04 -17.47
C LYS A 244 25.04 15.78 -17.71
N VAL A 245 23.88 15.67 -17.05
CA VAL A 245 22.88 14.61 -17.28
C VAL A 245 21.49 15.22 -17.26
N VAL A 246 20.69 14.92 -18.28
CA VAL A 246 19.27 15.30 -18.28
C VAL A 246 18.47 14.22 -17.59
N LEU A 247 17.87 14.58 -16.48
CA LEU A 247 16.94 13.74 -15.71
C LEU A 247 15.52 14.00 -16.23
N ARG A 248 14.76 12.94 -16.45
CA ARG A 248 13.33 13.02 -16.83
C ARG A 248 12.55 12.01 -16.05
N TRP A 249 11.29 12.28 -15.84
CA TRP A 249 10.38 11.36 -15.18
C TRP A 249 8.94 11.64 -15.62
N GLN A 250 8.07 10.71 -15.39
CA GLN A 250 6.63 10.95 -15.45
C GLN A 250 6.19 11.55 -14.12
N ALA A 251 5.53 12.69 -14.13
CA ALA A 251 4.99 13.32 -12.94
C ALA A 251 3.95 12.41 -12.27
N GLY A 252 3.95 12.35 -10.95
CA GLY A 252 2.86 11.75 -10.19
C GLY A 252 1.56 12.53 -10.39
N GLU A 253 0.43 11.86 -10.13
CA GLU A 253 -0.89 12.47 -10.27
C GLU A 253 -1.03 13.70 -9.35
N GLY A 254 -1.39 14.86 -9.93
CA GLY A 254 -1.56 16.10 -9.19
C GLY A 254 -0.26 16.77 -8.72
N ALA A 255 0.90 16.27 -9.13
CA ALA A 255 2.18 16.90 -8.80
C ALA A 255 2.27 18.31 -9.39
N LYS A 256 2.51 19.31 -8.54
CA LYS A 256 2.70 20.71 -8.93
C LYS A 256 4.18 21.10 -8.95
N GLN A 257 4.98 20.39 -8.19
CA GLN A 257 6.41 20.64 -8.07
C GLN A 257 7.16 19.33 -7.87
N HIS A 258 8.40 19.30 -8.31
CA HIS A 258 9.34 18.20 -8.15
C HIS A 258 10.56 18.68 -7.38
N LEU A 259 10.96 17.89 -6.37
CA LEU A 259 12.17 18.14 -5.60
C LEU A 259 13.27 17.21 -6.10
N ILE A 260 14.40 17.76 -6.52
CA ILE A 260 15.51 16.99 -7.03
C ILE A 260 16.60 16.91 -5.95
N TYR A 261 17.01 15.69 -5.65
CA TYR A 261 18.06 15.37 -4.72
C TYR A 261 19.17 14.60 -5.46
N ILE A 262 20.42 14.99 -5.27
CA ILE A 262 21.59 14.31 -5.85
C ILE A 262 22.59 14.02 -4.74
N GLY A 263 23.24 12.85 -4.80
CA GLY A 263 24.27 12.44 -3.87
C GLY A 263 24.97 11.17 -4.33
N GLN A 264 26.11 10.86 -3.72
CA GLN A 264 26.88 9.64 -4.02
C GLN A 264 26.30 8.40 -3.32
N ARG A 265 25.48 8.60 -2.32
CA ARG A 265 24.84 7.56 -1.52
C ARG A 265 23.44 8.00 -1.12
N ALA A 266 22.53 7.05 -0.95
CA ALA A 266 21.13 7.30 -0.57
C ALA A 266 20.98 8.07 0.76
N ASP A 267 21.91 7.86 1.70
CA ASP A 267 21.95 8.56 3.00
C ASP A 267 22.62 9.94 2.94
N GLN A 268 23.12 10.37 1.79
CA GLN A 268 23.87 11.63 1.59
C GLN A 268 23.26 12.51 0.48
N LEU A 269 21.99 12.32 0.21
CA LEU A 269 21.29 13.10 -0.80
C LEU A 269 21.12 14.55 -0.34
N LYS A 270 21.43 15.50 -1.25
CA LYS A 270 21.22 16.93 -1.04
C LYS A 270 20.21 17.44 -2.05
N LYS A 271 19.27 18.26 -1.59
CA LYS A 271 18.35 18.95 -2.48
C LYS A 271 19.15 19.94 -3.34
N VAL A 272 19.07 19.76 -4.65
CA VAL A 272 19.77 20.61 -5.64
C VAL A 272 18.84 21.55 -6.40
N ALA A 273 17.55 21.18 -6.53
CA ALA A 273 16.58 22.00 -7.23
C ALA A 273 15.12 21.71 -6.79
N THR A 274 14.24 22.65 -7.17
CA THR A 274 12.79 22.48 -7.24
C THR A 274 12.36 22.92 -8.63
N THR A 275 11.55 22.12 -9.33
CA THR A 275 11.04 22.44 -10.67
C THR A 275 9.56 22.08 -10.77
N GLU A 276 8.84 22.75 -11.64
CA GLU A 276 7.47 22.39 -12.02
C GLU A 276 7.45 21.45 -13.23
N GLU A 277 8.56 21.37 -13.96
CA GLU A 277 8.72 20.47 -15.09
C GLU A 277 9.15 19.08 -14.65
N ALA A 278 8.70 18.05 -15.34
CA ALA A 278 9.12 16.66 -15.15
C ALA A 278 10.48 16.36 -15.79
N ALA A 279 11.39 17.34 -15.77
CA ALA A 279 12.76 17.26 -16.28
C ALA A 279 13.69 18.21 -15.51
N PHE A 280 14.97 17.84 -15.45
CA PHE A 280 16.02 18.66 -14.84
C PHE A 280 17.39 18.35 -15.45
N GLU A 281 18.16 19.37 -15.84
CA GLU A 281 19.56 19.20 -16.23
C GLU A 281 20.46 19.27 -15.01
N ALA A 282 20.96 18.12 -14.58
CA ALA A 282 21.96 18.05 -13.53
C ALA A 282 23.35 18.41 -14.13
N THR A 283 24.01 19.40 -13.54
CA THR A 283 25.33 19.89 -13.93
C THR A 283 26.34 19.66 -12.82
N SER A 284 27.65 19.75 -13.18
CA SER A 284 28.74 19.61 -12.22
C SER A 284 28.78 18.24 -11.52
N LEU A 285 28.35 17.21 -12.23
CA LEU A 285 28.51 15.84 -11.76
C LEU A 285 29.99 15.48 -11.85
N SER A 286 30.65 15.31 -10.68
CA SER A 286 32.05 14.85 -10.64
C SER A 286 32.09 13.34 -10.91
N SER A 287 32.93 12.93 -11.85
CA SER A 287 33.30 11.54 -12.12
C SER A 287 34.04 10.90 -10.94
#